data_035954ca18582f47f28edbbc734338d3
#
_entry.id   035954ca18582f47f28edbbc734338d3
#
_cell.length_a   1.000
_cell.length_b   1.000
_cell.length_c   1.000
_cell.angle_alpha   90.00
_cell.angle_beta   90.00
_cell.angle_gamma   90.00
#
_symmetry.space_group_name_H-M   'P 1'
#
loop_
_entity.id
_entity.type
_entity.pdbx_description
1 polymer ?
#
loop_
_entity_poly.entity_id
_entity_poly.type
_entity_poly.pdbx_seq_one_letter_code
_entity_poly.pdbx_strand_id
1 'polypeptide(L)'
;MHTAKRLTIAYLSMAGALLALFARNLFWGSVALTPRAVAAALLGRGQDALAGSIVWQLRLPRAVMAALLGAALSAAGYLLQTFFANPIAGPFVMGISSGAKLAVALTMVVFLNRGLLTSSLTLILAAFAGALAAMAFVLAVARRVQRMSILVICGIMIGYICSAVTDIVVAFAQDSNIVNLHNWSMGSFSGVTWGNVEAAAAIVLPCLGAAFLLSKPMAAYQMGEAYARSVGVPVRAFSAALVLLSSLLAACVTAFAGPISFVGIAVPHLVRHALGSARPLYVLPGCALGGAAFCLLCDLIARSLFAPTELSISSVTAVFGAPIVIWLLVRRHSREGAV
;
A
#
# COMPACT_ATOMS: atom_id res chain seq x y z
N MET A 1 4.81 -0.03 -34.05
CA MET A 1 3.41 0.44 -33.95
C MET A 1 2.57 -0.35 -32.95
N HIS A 2 2.66 -1.69 -32.84
CA HIS A 2 1.85 -2.49 -31.89
C HIS A 2 2.07 -2.16 -30.42
N THR A 3 3.30 -1.88 -29.99
CA THR A 3 3.64 -1.59 -28.59
C THR A 3 3.06 -0.25 -28.09
N ALA A 4 3.10 0.80 -28.92
CA ALA A 4 2.55 2.11 -28.54
C ALA A 4 1.01 2.05 -28.40
N LYS A 5 0.30 1.40 -29.33
CA LYS A 5 -1.15 1.20 -29.26
C LYS A 5 -1.55 0.42 -27.98
N ARG A 6 -0.81 -0.65 -27.64
CA ARG A 6 -1.04 -1.44 -26.42
C ARG A 6 -0.86 -0.61 -25.15
N LEU A 7 0.21 0.19 -25.08
CA LEU A 7 0.47 1.10 -23.95
C LEU A 7 -0.69 2.08 -23.77
N THR A 8 -1.10 2.75 -24.85
CA THR A 8 -2.21 3.73 -24.80
C THR A 8 -3.51 3.07 -24.35
N ILE A 9 -3.87 1.92 -24.92
CA ILE A 9 -5.09 1.19 -24.53
C ILE A 9 -5.04 0.79 -23.05
N ALA A 10 -3.91 0.24 -22.59
CA ALA A 10 -3.76 -0.17 -21.20
C ALA A 10 -3.86 1.01 -20.23
N TYR A 11 -3.27 2.17 -20.54
CA TYR A 11 -3.41 3.36 -19.72
C TYR A 11 -4.83 3.91 -19.72
N LEU A 12 -5.48 3.98 -20.88
CA LEU A 12 -6.87 4.43 -20.98
C LEU A 12 -7.82 3.50 -20.22
N SER A 13 -7.60 2.19 -20.29
CA SER A 13 -8.42 1.22 -19.54
C SER A 13 -8.19 1.33 -18.02
N MET A 14 -6.94 1.50 -17.55
CA MET A 14 -6.64 1.72 -16.13
C MET A 14 -7.21 3.05 -15.62
N ALA A 15 -7.07 4.12 -16.39
CA ALA A 15 -7.63 5.43 -16.05
C ALA A 15 -9.17 5.39 -16.04
N GLY A 16 -9.78 4.76 -17.03
CA GLY A 16 -11.23 4.56 -17.10
C GLY A 16 -11.76 3.73 -15.93
N ALA A 17 -11.07 2.64 -15.58
CA ALA A 17 -11.41 1.82 -14.41
C ALA A 17 -11.28 2.63 -13.11
N LEU A 18 -10.20 3.41 -12.95
CA LEU A 18 -9.99 4.26 -11.79
C LEU A 18 -11.14 5.28 -11.64
N LEU A 19 -11.49 5.99 -12.70
CA LEU A 19 -12.56 6.99 -12.68
C LEU A 19 -13.93 6.34 -12.42
N ALA A 20 -14.23 5.21 -13.04
CA ALA A 20 -15.48 4.49 -12.84
C ALA A 20 -15.60 3.97 -11.39
N LEU A 21 -14.52 3.38 -10.83
CA LEU A 21 -14.50 2.91 -9.45
C LEU A 21 -14.54 4.06 -8.46
N PHE A 22 -13.85 5.16 -8.73
CA PHE A 22 -13.91 6.36 -7.89
C PHE A 22 -15.33 6.93 -7.85
N ALA A 23 -15.95 7.12 -9.00
CA ALA A 23 -17.35 7.56 -9.09
C ALA A 23 -18.26 6.58 -8.34
N ARG A 24 -18.12 5.26 -8.58
CA ARG A 24 -18.94 4.26 -7.90
C ARG A 24 -18.77 4.30 -6.38
N ASN A 25 -17.57 4.56 -5.88
CA ASN A 25 -17.30 4.74 -4.45
C ASN A 25 -18.00 5.96 -3.85
N LEU A 26 -18.26 7.00 -4.63
CA LEU A 26 -19.04 8.17 -4.20
C LEU A 26 -20.55 7.89 -4.19
N PHE A 27 -21.05 7.18 -5.21
CA PHE A 27 -22.48 6.92 -5.34
C PHE A 27 -22.96 5.75 -4.45
N TRP A 28 -22.10 4.76 -4.18
CA TRP A 28 -22.46 3.57 -3.42
C TRP A 28 -21.79 3.56 -2.04
N GLY A 29 -22.54 3.20 -1.00
CA GLY A 29 -22.04 3.12 0.38
C GLY A 29 -23.09 2.54 1.31
N SER A 30 -22.74 2.35 2.59
CA SER A 30 -23.61 1.79 3.64
C SER A 30 -24.93 2.58 3.82
N VAL A 31 -24.90 3.89 3.61
CA VAL A 31 -26.10 4.73 3.60
C VAL A 31 -26.59 4.90 2.18
N ALA A 32 -27.82 4.54 1.89
CA ALA A 32 -28.41 4.68 0.57
C ALA A 32 -28.72 6.17 0.28
N LEU A 33 -27.99 6.75 -0.66
CA LEU A 33 -28.28 8.10 -1.19
C LEU A 33 -28.69 7.97 -2.65
N THR A 34 -29.66 8.78 -3.08
CA THR A 34 -30.02 8.80 -4.49
C THR A 34 -28.89 9.41 -5.32
N PRO A 35 -28.67 8.96 -6.58
CA PRO A 35 -27.64 9.54 -7.44
C PRO A 35 -27.80 11.07 -7.63
N ARG A 36 -29.05 11.55 -7.63
CA ARG A 36 -29.33 13.00 -7.70
C ARG A 36 -28.84 13.75 -6.46
N ALA A 37 -29.05 13.19 -5.26
CA ALA A 37 -28.58 13.79 -4.01
C ALA A 37 -27.04 13.85 -3.96
N VAL A 38 -26.35 12.78 -4.38
CA VAL A 38 -24.89 12.77 -4.46
C VAL A 38 -24.37 13.79 -5.46
N ALA A 39 -24.95 13.85 -6.66
CA ALA A 39 -24.55 14.82 -7.67
C ALA A 39 -24.83 16.27 -7.22
N ALA A 40 -25.97 16.54 -6.59
CA ALA A 40 -26.31 17.85 -6.04
C ALA A 40 -25.35 18.26 -4.91
N ALA A 41 -24.98 17.30 -4.03
CA ALA A 41 -23.99 17.54 -2.97
C ALA A 41 -22.60 17.87 -3.53
N LEU A 42 -22.14 17.16 -4.56
CA LEU A 42 -20.85 17.42 -5.22
C LEU A 42 -20.81 18.79 -5.91
N LEU A 43 -21.95 19.24 -6.48
CA LEU A 43 -22.08 20.53 -7.16
C LEU A 43 -22.35 21.71 -6.19
N GLY A 44 -22.43 21.47 -4.88
CA GLY A 44 -22.76 22.49 -3.89
C GLY A 44 -24.22 23.02 -4.01
N ARG A 45 -25.09 22.27 -4.69
CA ARG A 45 -26.50 22.64 -4.94
C ARG A 45 -27.48 21.82 -4.10
N GLY A 46 -26.98 20.95 -3.20
CA GLY A 46 -27.83 20.10 -2.37
C GLY A 46 -28.49 20.87 -1.25
N GLN A 47 -29.82 20.75 -1.15
CA GLN A 47 -30.61 21.28 -0.01
C GLN A 47 -30.54 20.38 1.21
N ASP A 48 -30.07 19.13 1.04
CA ASP A 48 -29.91 18.12 2.09
C ASP A 48 -28.49 18.21 2.68
N ALA A 49 -28.40 18.88 3.84
CA ALA A 49 -27.13 19.04 4.58
C ALA A 49 -26.53 17.69 5.00
N LEU A 50 -27.36 16.67 5.28
CA LEU A 50 -26.92 15.33 5.64
C LEU A 50 -26.22 14.64 4.46
N ALA A 51 -26.83 14.68 3.27
CA ALA A 51 -26.23 14.13 2.06
C ALA A 51 -24.90 14.83 1.72
N GLY A 52 -24.83 16.15 1.88
CA GLY A 52 -23.61 16.94 1.74
C GLY A 52 -22.52 16.46 2.69
N SER A 53 -22.82 16.33 3.98
CA SER A 53 -21.85 15.86 4.98
C SER A 53 -21.36 14.43 4.70
N ILE A 54 -22.24 13.51 4.33
CA ILE A 54 -21.87 12.14 3.99
C ILE A 54 -20.93 12.12 2.78
N VAL A 55 -21.21 12.87 1.74
CA VAL A 55 -20.39 12.87 0.52
C VAL A 55 -19.03 13.52 0.78
N TRP A 56 -19.01 14.74 1.35
CA TRP A 56 -17.78 15.52 1.50
C TRP A 56 -16.92 15.12 2.69
N GLN A 57 -17.52 14.62 3.80
CA GLN A 57 -16.80 14.32 5.03
C GLN A 57 -16.47 12.83 5.20
N LEU A 58 -17.22 11.93 4.54
CA LEU A 58 -17.02 10.50 4.68
C LEU A 58 -16.59 9.82 3.38
N ARG A 59 -17.38 9.98 2.29
CA ARG A 59 -17.14 9.20 1.06
C ARG A 59 -15.94 9.69 0.28
N LEU A 60 -15.82 11.00 0.10
CA LEU A 60 -14.78 11.58 -0.72
C LEU A 60 -13.39 11.42 -0.09
N PRO A 61 -13.17 11.75 1.20
CA PRO A 61 -11.86 11.49 1.84
C PRO A 61 -11.48 10.01 1.81
N ARG A 62 -12.43 9.10 2.07
CA ARG A 62 -12.22 7.66 2.01
C ARG A 62 -11.78 7.21 0.61
N ALA A 63 -12.49 7.63 -0.43
CA ALA A 63 -12.16 7.27 -1.82
C ALA A 63 -10.79 7.83 -2.26
N VAL A 64 -10.49 9.08 -1.92
CA VAL A 64 -9.19 9.70 -2.19
C VAL A 64 -8.07 8.97 -1.46
N MET A 65 -8.26 8.64 -0.18
CA MET A 65 -7.29 7.91 0.62
C MET A 65 -7.05 6.51 0.05
N ALA A 66 -8.10 5.77 -0.30
CA ALA A 66 -7.99 4.43 -0.89
C ALA A 66 -7.20 4.47 -2.21
N ALA A 67 -7.44 5.46 -3.06
CA ALA A 67 -6.70 5.65 -4.29
C ALA A 67 -5.23 6.01 -4.03
N LEU A 68 -4.97 6.96 -3.13
CA LEU A 68 -3.64 7.44 -2.79
C LEU A 68 -2.77 6.33 -2.18
N LEU A 69 -3.30 5.62 -1.18
CA LEU A 69 -2.57 4.56 -0.50
C LEU A 69 -2.43 3.30 -1.35
N GLY A 70 -3.40 3.03 -2.22
CA GLY A 70 -3.30 1.97 -3.23
C GLY A 70 -2.17 2.24 -4.23
N ALA A 71 -2.07 3.47 -4.73
CA ALA A 71 -0.97 3.90 -5.59
C ALA A 71 0.39 3.77 -4.87
N ALA A 72 0.45 4.22 -3.61
CA ALA A 72 1.65 4.14 -2.77
C ALA A 72 2.12 2.69 -2.59
N LEU A 73 1.21 1.79 -2.21
CA LEU A 73 1.55 0.40 -1.90
C LEU A 73 1.99 -0.39 -3.14
N SER A 74 1.33 -0.17 -4.28
CA SER A 74 1.72 -0.78 -5.54
C SER A 74 3.09 -0.28 -6.02
N ALA A 75 3.35 1.03 -5.93
CA ALA A 75 4.66 1.59 -6.27
C ALA A 75 5.74 1.07 -5.31
N ALA A 76 5.50 1.05 -4.00
CA ALA A 76 6.41 0.49 -3.00
C ALA A 76 6.79 -0.95 -3.32
N GLY A 77 5.80 -1.77 -3.69
CA GLY A 77 6.02 -3.15 -4.11
C GLY A 77 6.90 -3.24 -5.36
N TYR A 78 6.64 -2.41 -6.37
CA TYR A 78 7.44 -2.38 -7.58
C TYR A 78 8.91 -1.99 -7.32
N LEU A 79 9.15 -1.01 -6.44
CA LEU A 79 10.50 -0.60 -6.05
C LEU A 79 11.25 -1.76 -5.38
N LEU A 80 10.61 -2.48 -4.45
CA LEU A 80 11.22 -3.64 -3.79
C LEU A 80 11.43 -4.83 -4.73
N GLN A 81 10.49 -5.11 -5.62
CA GLN A 81 10.65 -6.14 -6.65
C GLN A 81 11.87 -5.85 -7.54
N THR A 82 12.10 -4.57 -7.86
CA THR A 82 13.27 -4.14 -8.63
C THR A 82 14.55 -4.28 -7.80
N PHE A 83 14.54 -3.84 -6.55
CA PHE A 83 15.71 -3.93 -5.66
C PHE A 83 16.13 -5.37 -5.41
N PHE A 84 15.19 -6.27 -5.08
CA PHE A 84 15.48 -7.68 -4.81
C PHE A 84 15.64 -8.53 -6.08
N ALA A 85 15.42 -7.96 -7.27
CA ALA A 85 15.29 -8.73 -8.51
C ALA A 85 14.32 -9.94 -8.36
N ASN A 86 13.32 -9.80 -7.49
CA ASN A 86 12.41 -10.86 -7.10
C ASN A 86 10.95 -10.39 -7.24
N PRO A 87 10.14 -11.06 -8.07
CA PRO A 87 8.77 -10.66 -8.33
C PRO A 87 7.81 -10.77 -7.13
N ILE A 88 8.14 -11.58 -6.14
CA ILE A 88 7.32 -11.77 -4.94
C ILE A 88 7.76 -10.89 -3.76
N ALA A 89 8.78 -10.06 -3.95
CA ALA A 89 9.19 -9.11 -2.92
C ALA A 89 8.11 -8.03 -2.73
N GLY A 90 7.78 -7.77 -1.48
CA GLY A 90 6.80 -6.76 -1.11
C GLY A 90 7.12 -6.14 0.24
N PRO A 91 6.55 -4.96 0.56
CA PRO A 91 6.84 -4.26 1.81
C PRO A 91 6.49 -5.07 3.06
N PHE A 92 5.53 -5.96 2.94
CA PHE A 92 5.08 -6.83 4.02
C PHE A 92 6.19 -7.79 4.51
N VAL A 93 6.99 -8.29 3.57
CA VAL A 93 8.07 -9.26 3.86
C VAL A 93 9.21 -8.63 4.66
N MET A 94 9.31 -7.31 4.67
CA MET A 94 10.41 -6.58 5.34
C MET A 94 10.11 -6.22 6.80
N GLY A 95 9.07 -6.78 7.42
CA GLY A 95 8.74 -6.55 8.83
C GLY A 95 8.18 -5.14 9.15
N ILE A 96 7.96 -4.29 8.13
CA ILE A 96 7.47 -2.92 8.29
C ILE A 96 6.14 -2.89 9.03
N SER A 97 5.20 -3.72 8.59
CA SER A 97 3.86 -3.81 9.20
C SER A 97 3.89 -4.38 10.62
N SER A 98 4.79 -5.34 10.89
CA SER A 98 4.96 -5.90 12.24
C SER A 98 5.58 -4.88 13.20
N GLY A 99 6.55 -4.10 12.74
CA GLY A 99 7.13 -3.00 13.51
C GLY A 99 6.10 -1.90 13.82
N ALA A 100 5.26 -1.55 12.85
CA ALA A 100 4.15 -0.63 13.05
C ALA A 100 3.15 -1.16 14.10
N LYS A 101 2.75 -2.43 13.98
CA LYS A 101 1.82 -3.08 14.92
C LYS A 101 2.38 -3.11 16.34
N LEU A 102 3.66 -3.42 16.51
CA LEU A 102 4.33 -3.39 17.80
C LEU A 102 4.29 -1.99 18.42
N ALA A 103 4.63 -0.96 17.67
CA ALA A 103 4.62 0.41 18.18
C ALA A 103 3.21 0.88 18.57
N VAL A 104 2.19 0.51 17.79
CA VAL A 104 0.78 0.78 18.10
C VAL A 104 0.36 0.04 19.38
N ALA A 105 0.70 -1.24 19.52
CA ALA A 105 0.39 -2.03 20.70
C ALA A 105 1.00 -1.42 21.96
N LEU A 106 2.29 -1.09 21.91
CA LEU A 106 2.99 -0.42 23.02
C LEU A 106 2.33 0.92 23.38
N THR A 107 1.98 1.72 22.38
CA THR A 107 1.32 3.02 22.59
C THR A 107 -0.06 2.83 23.26
N MET A 108 -0.88 1.92 22.76
CA MET A 108 -2.20 1.64 23.34
C MET A 108 -2.08 1.20 24.80
N VAL A 109 -1.18 0.26 25.11
CA VAL A 109 -1.03 -0.25 26.48
C VAL A 109 -0.46 0.81 27.43
N VAL A 110 0.58 1.58 27.01
CA VAL A 110 1.19 2.62 27.85
C VAL A 110 0.24 3.79 28.12
N PHE A 111 -0.53 4.24 27.12
CA PHE A 111 -1.43 5.39 27.28
C PHE A 111 -2.64 5.01 28.15
N LEU A 112 -3.22 3.84 27.94
CA LEU A 112 -4.39 3.41 28.70
C LEU A 112 -4.04 3.06 30.15
N ASN A 113 -2.89 2.49 30.42
CA ASN A 113 -2.40 2.29 31.78
C ASN A 113 -2.19 3.61 32.54
N ARG A 114 -2.07 4.73 31.83
CA ARG A 114 -1.98 6.09 32.39
C ARG A 114 -3.33 6.82 32.40
N GLY A 115 -4.43 6.16 32.03
CA GLY A 115 -5.76 6.76 31.92
C GLY A 115 -5.90 7.80 30.79
N LEU A 116 -4.99 7.77 29.81
CA LEU A 116 -5.00 8.68 28.67
C LEU A 116 -5.70 8.04 27.47
N LEU A 117 -6.59 8.80 26.83
CA LEU A 117 -7.20 8.37 25.57
C LEU A 117 -6.20 8.49 24.42
N THR A 118 -6.07 7.45 23.62
CA THR A 118 -5.25 7.49 22.41
C THR A 118 -5.97 8.20 21.27
N SER A 119 -5.39 9.27 20.74
CA SER A 119 -5.92 9.92 19.55
C SER A 119 -5.50 9.14 18.29
N SER A 120 -6.28 9.28 17.20
CA SER A 120 -5.92 8.70 15.89
C SER A 120 -4.54 9.18 15.44
N LEU A 121 -4.20 10.45 15.66
CA LEU A 121 -2.90 11.00 15.30
C LEU A 121 -1.76 10.32 16.06
N THR A 122 -1.93 10.06 17.36
CA THR A 122 -0.93 9.36 18.17
C THR A 122 -0.65 7.95 17.63
N LEU A 123 -1.70 7.21 17.26
CA LEU A 123 -1.56 5.87 16.69
C LEU A 123 -0.90 5.90 15.29
N ILE A 124 -1.23 6.88 14.45
CA ILE A 124 -0.61 7.09 13.15
C ILE A 124 0.90 7.36 13.31
N LEU A 125 1.27 8.27 14.21
CA LEU A 125 2.68 8.59 14.47
C LEU A 125 3.44 7.40 15.04
N ALA A 126 2.84 6.66 15.96
CA ALA A 126 3.42 5.44 16.53
C ALA A 126 3.64 4.37 15.45
N ALA A 127 2.63 4.10 14.63
CA ALA A 127 2.71 3.15 13.52
C ALA A 127 3.81 3.53 12.52
N PHE A 128 3.88 4.81 12.16
CA PHE A 128 4.89 5.34 11.26
C PHE A 128 6.30 5.20 11.84
N ALA A 129 6.50 5.57 13.11
CA ALA A 129 7.77 5.42 13.80
C ALA A 129 8.20 3.96 13.91
N GLY A 130 7.30 3.04 14.27
CA GLY A 130 7.55 1.61 14.35
C GLY A 130 7.92 1.00 12.99
N ALA A 131 7.22 1.39 11.93
CA ALA A 131 7.52 0.99 10.56
C ALA A 131 8.93 1.44 10.12
N LEU A 132 9.28 2.70 10.41
CA LEU A 132 10.59 3.26 10.09
C LEU A 132 11.71 2.61 10.93
N ALA A 133 11.47 2.30 12.20
CA ALA A 133 12.44 1.62 13.05
C ALA A 133 12.75 0.21 12.52
N ALA A 134 11.73 -0.57 12.16
CA ALA A 134 11.90 -1.89 11.54
C ALA A 134 12.71 -1.78 10.23
N MET A 135 12.41 -0.78 9.42
CA MET A 135 13.13 -0.54 8.18
C MET A 135 14.58 -0.10 8.41
N ALA A 136 14.83 0.80 9.36
CA ALA A 136 16.18 1.24 9.70
C ALA A 136 17.06 0.05 10.11
N PHE A 137 16.49 -0.92 10.84
CA PHE A 137 17.17 -2.16 11.18
C PHE A 137 17.49 -3.01 9.93
N VAL A 138 16.52 -3.21 9.03
CA VAL A 138 16.75 -3.93 7.76
C VAL A 138 17.85 -3.26 6.94
N LEU A 139 17.83 -1.92 6.83
CA LEU A 139 18.87 -1.16 6.14
C LEU A 139 20.24 -1.29 6.80
N ALA A 140 20.30 -1.31 8.14
CA ALA A 140 21.56 -1.52 8.87
C ALA A 140 22.15 -2.88 8.58
N VAL A 141 21.31 -3.94 8.53
CA VAL A 141 21.73 -5.30 8.15
C VAL A 141 22.15 -5.33 6.67
N ALA A 142 21.41 -4.66 5.78
CA ALA A 142 21.70 -4.60 4.35
C ALA A 142 23.10 -4.03 4.04
N ARG A 143 23.63 -3.14 4.89
CA ARG A 143 24.99 -2.60 4.74
C ARG A 143 26.08 -3.64 4.99
N ARG A 144 25.78 -4.70 5.73
CA ARG A 144 26.74 -5.77 6.11
C ARG A 144 26.56 -7.04 5.30
N VAL A 145 25.42 -7.22 4.63
CA VAL A 145 25.06 -8.44 3.91
C VAL A 145 24.93 -8.13 2.42
N GLN A 146 25.72 -8.84 1.60
CA GLN A 146 25.70 -8.66 0.14
C GLN A 146 24.69 -9.57 -0.58
N ARG A 147 24.15 -10.60 0.09
CA ARG A 147 23.21 -11.55 -0.50
C ARG A 147 21.78 -11.13 -0.26
N MET A 148 21.03 -10.86 -1.33
CA MET A 148 19.63 -10.43 -1.28
C MET A 148 18.71 -11.41 -0.56
N SER A 149 18.94 -12.73 -0.68
CA SER A 149 18.16 -13.75 0.03
C SER A 149 18.30 -13.65 1.56
N ILE A 150 19.49 -13.34 2.06
CA ILE A 150 19.70 -13.15 3.50
C ILE A 150 18.97 -11.92 4.01
N LEU A 151 18.91 -10.86 3.22
CA LEU A 151 18.20 -9.64 3.59
C LEU A 151 16.68 -9.88 3.72
N VAL A 152 16.09 -10.66 2.83
CA VAL A 152 14.69 -11.08 2.92
C VAL A 152 14.45 -11.91 4.20
N ILE A 153 15.33 -12.87 4.49
CA ILE A 153 15.23 -13.66 5.72
C ILE A 153 15.33 -12.77 6.97
N CYS A 154 16.25 -11.81 6.99
CA CYS A 154 16.35 -10.85 8.10
C CYS A 154 15.07 -10.03 8.28
N GLY A 155 14.46 -9.56 7.19
CA GLY A 155 13.17 -8.86 7.25
C GLY A 155 12.06 -9.71 7.86
N ILE A 156 11.96 -10.97 7.46
CA ILE A 156 11.01 -11.94 8.01
C ILE A 156 11.29 -12.18 9.51
N MET A 157 12.55 -12.37 9.90
CA MET A 157 12.93 -12.60 11.30
C MET A 157 12.59 -11.38 12.17
N ILE A 158 12.82 -10.17 11.70
CA ILE A 158 12.38 -8.94 12.39
C ILE A 158 10.87 -8.94 12.55
N GLY A 159 10.13 -9.31 11.51
CA GLY A 159 8.68 -9.45 11.57
C GLY A 159 8.24 -10.40 12.68
N TYR A 160 8.88 -11.57 12.81
CA TYR A 160 8.61 -12.52 13.89
C TYR A 160 8.97 -11.99 15.28
N ILE A 161 10.11 -11.30 15.42
CA ILE A 161 10.51 -10.68 16.70
C ILE A 161 9.47 -9.63 17.11
N CYS A 162 9.10 -8.73 16.21
CA CYS A 162 8.08 -7.71 16.48
C CYS A 162 6.74 -8.34 16.85
N SER A 163 6.33 -9.42 16.16
CA SER A 163 5.09 -10.14 16.47
C SER A 163 5.15 -10.81 17.85
N ALA A 164 6.24 -11.50 18.16
CA ALA A 164 6.41 -12.14 19.48
C ALA A 164 6.38 -11.13 20.64
N VAL A 165 7.05 -9.97 20.45
CA VAL A 165 7.01 -8.90 21.47
C VAL A 165 5.59 -8.31 21.55
N THR A 166 4.88 -8.16 20.42
CA THR A 166 3.49 -7.71 20.41
C THR A 166 2.59 -8.68 21.20
N ASP A 167 2.75 -9.98 21.00
CA ASP A 167 1.96 -11.00 21.69
C ASP A 167 2.22 -10.97 23.22
N ILE A 168 3.48 -10.73 23.64
CA ILE A 168 3.82 -10.52 25.05
C ILE A 168 3.12 -9.27 25.60
N VAL A 169 3.16 -8.14 24.86
CA VAL A 169 2.49 -6.90 25.26
C VAL A 169 0.98 -7.10 25.38
N VAL A 170 0.38 -7.82 24.45
CA VAL A 170 -1.05 -8.13 24.41
C VAL A 170 -1.45 -9.02 25.60
N ALA A 171 -0.60 -9.96 26.03
CA ALA A 171 -0.88 -10.82 27.18
C ALA A 171 -1.08 -10.05 28.50
N PHE A 172 -0.54 -8.83 28.60
CA PHE A 172 -0.71 -7.93 29.75
C PHE A 172 -1.68 -6.78 29.49
N ALA A 173 -2.35 -6.77 28.32
CA ALA A 173 -3.27 -5.72 27.93
C ALA A 173 -4.71 -5.98 28.44
N GLN A 174 -5.50 -4.93 28.56
CA GLN A 174 -6.94 -5.06 28.83
C GLN A 174 -7.69 -5.52 27.57
N ASP A 175 -8.81 -6.22 27.72
CA ASP A 175 -9.59 -6.77 26.61
C ASP A 175 -9.97 -5.72 25.55
N SER A 176 -10.33 -4.51 25.97
CA SER A 176 -10.63 -3.40 25.05
C SER A 176 -9.46 -3.03 24.15
N ASN A 177 -8.24 -3.12 24.65
CA ASN A 177 -7.02 -2.85 23.89
C ASN A 177 -6.72 -3.94 22.86
N ILE A 178 -7.00 -5.19 23.24
CA ILE A 178 -6.84 -6.34 22.35
C ILE A 178 -7.79 -6.19 21.16
N VAL A 179 -9.06 -5.87 21.42
CA VAL A 179 -10.06 -5.63 20.36
C VAL A 179 -9.67 -4.47 19.46
N ASN A 180 -9.24 -3.33 20.03
CA ASN A 180 -8.83 -2.16 19.27
C ASN A 180 -7.59 -2.43 18.41
N LEU A 181 -6.58 -3.12 18.95
CA LEU A 181 -5.38 -3.51 18.21
C LEU A 181 -5.72 -4.51 17.10
N HIS A 182 -6.62 -5.46 17.37
CA HIS A 182 -7.08 -6.41 16.37
C HIS A 182 -7.77 -5.68 15.21
N ASN A 183 -8.73 -4.81 15.51
CA ASN A 183 -9.44 -4.01 14.50
C ASN A 183 -8.48 -3.14 13.68
N TRP A 184 -7.53 -2.47 14.34
CA TRP A 184 -6.51 -1.70 13.65
C TRP A 184 -5.65 -2.58 12.72
N SER A 185 -5.26 -3.78 13.18
CA SER A 185 -4.42 -4.70 12.41
C SER A 185 -5.13 -5.36 11.22
N MET A 186 -6.44 -5.29 11.16
CA MET A 186 -7.21 -5.74 9.99
C MET A 186 -7.13 -4.76 8.82
N GLY A 187 -6.78 -3.51 9.07
CA GLY A 187 -6.74 -2.44 8.09
C GLY A 187 -8.14 -1.96 7.68
N SER A 188 -8.28 -0.65 7.53
CA SER A 188 -9.53 -0.01 7.10
C SER A 188 -9.27 1.38 6.55
N PHE A 189 -10.10 1.80 5.59
CA PHE A 189 -10.19 3.20 5.16
C PHE A 189 -11.33 3.95 5.86
N SER A 190 -12.00 3.33 6.85
CA SER A 190 -13.05 3.95 7.63
C SER A 190 -12.48 5.01 8.59
N GLY A 191 -13.24 6.06 8.84
CA GLY A 191 -12.83 7.13 9.77
C GLY A 191 -11.72 8.06 9.26
N VAL A 192 -11.37 7.99 7.97
CA VAL A 192 -10.41 8.90 7.35
C VAL A 192 -11.00 10.31 7.24
N THR A 193 -10.24 11.31 7.67
CA THR A 193 -10.54 12.74 7.55
C THR A 193 -9.72 13.42 6.45
N TRP A 194 -10.08 14.62 6.04
CA TRP A 194 -9.30 15.41 5.10
C TRP A 194 -7.89 15.70 5.60
N GLY A 195 -7.71 15.97 6.90
CA GLY A 195 -6.37 16.16 7.48
C GLY A 195 -5.48 14.92 7.33
N ASN A 196 -6.07 13.71 7.42
CA ASN A 196 -5.34 12.46 7.15
C ASN A 196 -4.97 12.34 5.68
N VAL A 197 -5.86 12.74 4.77
CA VAL A 197 -5.60 12.74 3.31
C VAL A 197 -4.46 13.70 2.96
N GLU A 198 -4.48 14.92 3.50
CA GLU A 198 -3.45 15.93 3.28
C GLU A 198 -2.09 15.45 3.80
N ALA A 199 -2.05 14.91 5.02
CA ALA A 199 -0.82 14.38 5.60
C ALA A 199 -0.26 13.19 4.80
N ALA A 200 -1.11 12.26 4.38
CA ALA A 200 -0.70 11.14 3.53
C ALA A 200 -0.23 11.62 2.14
N ALA A 201 -0.93 12.58 1.54
CA ALA A 201 -0.57 13.15 0.23
C ALA A 201 0.78 13.86 0.29
N ALA A 202 1.08 14.58 1.38
CA ALA A 202 2.36 15.26 1.59
C ALA A 202 3.56 14.29 1.64
N ILE A 203 3.33 13.03 1.97
CA ILE A 203 4.37 11.97 1.96
C ILE A 203 4.36 11.22 0.62
N VAL A 204 3.18 10.76 0.19
CA VAL A 204 3.04 9.85 -0.95
C VAL A 204 3.40 10.53 -2.27
N LEU A 205 2.91 11.75 -2.53
CA LEU A 205 3.13 12.41 -3.81
C LEU A 205 4.61 12.72 -4.07
N PRO A 206 5.38 13.30 -3.12
CA PRO A 206 6.82 13.49 -3.31
C PRO A 206 7.58 12.17 -3.49
N CYS A 207 7.21 11.11 -2.72
CA CYS A 207 7.84 9.81 -2.85
C CYS A 207 7.58 9.17 -4.24
N LEU A 208 6.35 9.27 -4.77
CA LEU A 208 6.03 8.80 -6.12
C LEU A 208 6.78 9.61 -7.19
N GLY A 209 6.87 10.93 -7.02
CA GLY A 209 7.66 11.80 -7.89
C GLY A 209 9.14 11.43 -7.89
N ALA A 210 9.74 11.25 -6.72
CA ALA A 210 11.13 10.82 -6.57
C ALA A 210 11.35 9.42 -7.19
N ALA A 211 10.44 8.48 -6.95
CA ALA A 211 10.50 7.16 -7.56
C ALA A 211 10.43 7.22 -9.09
N PHE A 212 9.59 8.10 -9.64
CA PHE A 212 9.50 8.31 -11.09
C PHE A 212 10.80 8.85 -11.67
N LEU A 213 11.48 9.77 -11.00
CA LEU A 213 12.79 10.29 -11.43
C LEU A 213 13.86 9.19 -11.46
N LEU A 214 13.74 8.16 -10.62
CA LEU A 214 14.63 7.01 -10.62
C LEU A 214 14.33 5.98 -11.74
N SER A 215 13.33 6.20 -12.60
CA SER A 215 12.94 5.23 -13.63
C SER A 215 14.07 4.89 -14.61
N LYS A 216 14.93 5.86 -14.96
CA LYS A 216 16.08 5.63 -15.86
C LYS A 216 17.17 4.77 -15.21
N PRO A 217 17.73 5.13 -14.02
CA PRO A 217 18.69 4.25 -13.34
C PRO A 217 18.08 2.89 -12.96
N MET A 218 16.77 2.82 -12.72
CA MET A 218 16.06 1.56 -12.48
C MET A 218 16.07 0.63 -13.69
N ALA A 219 15.93 1.18 -14.91
CA ALA A 219 16.02 0.39 -16.13
C ALA A 219 17.42 -0.20 -16.33
N ALA A 220 18.47 0.56 -16.03
CA ALA A 220 19.85 0.06 -16.08
C ALA A 220 20.08 -1.03 -15.00
N TYR A 221 19.56 -0.83 -13.79
CA TYR A 221 19.70 -1.79 -12.70
C TYR A 221 19.01 -3.13 -12.97
N GLN A 222 17.88 -3.12 -13.67
CA GLN A 222 17.17 -4.33 -14.11
C GLN A 222 17.96 -5.18 -15.12
N MET A 223 18.92 -4.59 -15.81
CA MET A 223 19.84 -5.31 -16.71
C MET A 223 21.04 -5.93 -15.98
N GLY A 224 21.14 -5.72 -14.69
CA GLY A 224 22.21 -6.21 -13.82
C GLY A 224 23.02 -5.09 -13.16
N GLU A 225 23.49 -5.37 -11.95
CA GLU A 225 24.24 -4.40 -11.14
C GLU A 225 25.54 -3.98 -11.81
N ALA A 226 26.24 -4.91 -12.45
CA ALA A 226 27.49 -4.63 -13.18
C ALA A 226 27.25 -3.67 -14.35
N TYR A 227 26.18 -3.90 -15.11
CA TYR A 227 25.77 -3.00 -16.20
C TYR A 227 25.39 -1.61 -15.66
N ALA A 228 24.60 -1.54 -14.59
CA ALA A 228 24.25 -0.25 -14.00
C ALA A 228 25.48 0.57 -13.57
N ARG A 229 26.49 -0.09 -13.01
CA ARG A 229 27.77 0.55 -12.64
C ARG A 229 28.53 1.04 -13.86
N SER A 230 28.58 0.25 -14.94
CA SER A 230 29.32 0.64 -16.16
C SER A 230 28.73 1.86 -16.86
N VAL A 231 27.41 2.09 -16.72
CA VAL A 231 26.72 3.28 -17.27
C VAL A 231 26.64 4.44 -16.27
N GLY A 232 27.39 4.37 -15.14
CA GLY A 232 27.54 5.47 -14.19
C GLY A 232 26.48 5.56 -13.12
N VAL A 233 25.64 4.54 -12.89
CA VAL A 233 24.67 4.54 -11.79
C VAL A 233 25.39 4.29 -10.46
N PRO A 234 25.28 5.19 -9.47
CA PRO A 234 25.84 4.97 -8.12
C PRO A 234 25.00 3.93 -7.35
N VAL A 235 25.22 2.63 -7.63
CA VAL A 235 24.35 1.53 -7.21
C VAL A 235 24.06 1.54 -5.72
N ARG A 236 25.02 1.86 -4.85
CA ARG A 236 24.79 1.92 -3.41
C ARG A 236 23.76 2.97 -3.01
N ALA A 237 23.90 4.19 -3.51
CA ALA A 237 22.98 5.29 -3.24
C ALA A 237 21.60 5.01 -3.88
N PHE A 238 21.60 4.49 -5.09
CA PHE A 238 20.39 4.11 -5.83
C PHE A 238 19.59 3.02 -5.07
N SER A 239 20.25 1.94 -4.65
CA SER A 239 19.61 0.86 -3.88
C SER A 239 19.05 1.36 -2.54
N ALA A 240 19.81 2.21 -1.84
CA ALA A 240 19.33 2.83 -0.61
C ALA A 240 18.10 3.72 -0.86
N ALA A 241 18.07 4.47 -1.96
CA ALA A 241 16.93 5.30 -2.34
C ALA A 241 15.67 4.45 -2.65
N LEU A 242 15.83 3.33 -3.39
CA LEU A 242 14.70 2.42 -3.68
C LEU A 242 14.08 1.88 -2.39
N VAL A 243 14.92 1.40 -1.47
CA VAL A 243 14.47 0.84 -0.21
C VAL A 243 13.84 1.93 0.67
N LEU A 244 14.44 3.11 0.77
CA LEU A 244 13.91 4.23 1.55
C LEU A 244 12.55 4.69 1.04
N LEU A 245 12.41 4.94 -0.27
CA LEU A 245 11.15 5.36 -0.87
C LEU A 245 10.05 4.31 -0.70
N SER A 246 10.38 3.03 -0.96
CA SER A 246 9.42 1.95 -0.74
C SER A 246 8.95 1.89 0.71
N SER A 247 9.85 2.10 1.65
CA SER A 247 9.56 2.02 3.09
C SER A 247 8.73 3.18 3.58
N LEU A 248 9.03 4.41 3.12
CA LEU A 248 8.22 5.59 3.42
C LEU A 248 6.79 5.42 2.89
N LEU A 249 6.64 4.93 1.65
CA LEU A 249 5.34 4.64 1.07
C LEU A 249 4.58 3.56 1.86
N ALA A 250 5.25 2.45 2.20
CA ALA A 250 4.63 1.37 2.96
C ALA A 250 4.31 1.75 4.42
N ALA A 251 5.20 2.51 5.06
CA ALA A 251 4.97 3.04 6.41
C ALA A 251 3.77 3.99 6.45
N CYS A 252 3.65 4.86 5.44
CA CYS A 252 2.50 5.75 5.29
C CYS A 252 1.21 4.94 5.15
N VAL A 253 1.17 3.93 4.27
CA VAL A 253 -0.02 3.06 4.13
C VAL A 253 -0.37 2.39 5.45
N THR A 254 0.60 1.78 6.11
CA THR A 254 0.36 1.06 7.38
C THR A 254 -0.09 2.00 8.50
N ALA A 255 0.45 3.22 8.55
CA ALA A 255 0.09 4.21 9.56
C ALA A 255 -1.36 4.70 9.43
N PHE A 256 -1.80 4.99 8.21
CA PHE A 256 -3.13 5.58 7.96
C PHE A 256 -4.25 4.55 7.77
N ALA A 257 -3.96 3.40 7.19
CA ALA A 257 -4.96 2.41 6.84
C ALA A 257 -4.74 1.04 7.53
N GLY A 258 -3.70 0.92 8.36
CA GLY A 258 -3.27 -0.38 8.88
C GLY A 258 -2.57 -1.24 7.82
N PRO A 259 -2.17 -2.46 8.16
CA PRO A 259 -1.50 -3.36 7.22
C PRO A 259 -2.45 -3.80 6.11
N ILE A 260 -2.06 -3.56 4.85
CA ILE A 260 -2.79 -4.00 3.65
C ILE A 260 -1.90 -4.96 2.86
N SER A 261 -2.38 -6.19 2.64
CA SER A 261 -1.61 -7.26 2.01
C SER A 261 -1.76 -7.29 0.48
N PHE A 262 -0.84 -7.96 -0.20
CA PHE A 262 -0.87 -8.38 -1.60
C PHE A 262 -0.89 -7.28 -2.67
N VAL A 263 -1.37 -6.08 -2.43
CA VAL A 263 -1.43 -4.99 -3.43
C VAL A 263 -0.05 -4.72 -4.05
N GLY A 264 0.97 -4.60 -3.20
CA GLY A 264 2.36 -4.36 -3.64
C GLY A 264 2.99 -5.53 -4.41
N ILE A 265 2.43 -6.73 -4.32
CA ILE A 265 2.92 -7.90 -5.06
C ILE A 265 2.11 -8.09 -6.34
N ALA A 266 0.79 -8.14 -6.24
CA ALA A 266 -0.10 -8.49 -7.34
C ALA A 266 -0.19 -7.39 -8.42
N VAL A 267 -0.39 -6.14 -8.01
CA VAL A 267 -0.65 -5.03 -8.95
C VAL A 267 0.51 -4.77 -9.91
N PRO A 268 1.80 -4.70 -9.49
CA PRO A 268 2.90 -4.50 -10.44
C PRO A 268 2.96 -5.58 -11.51
N HIS A 269 2.58 -6.81 -11.19
CA HIS A 269 2.52 -7.91 -12.17
C HIS A 269 1.39 -7.72 -13.16
N LEU A 270 0.17 -7.41 -12.69
CA LEU A 270 -0.97 -7.14 -13.54
C LEU A 270 -0.67 -5.99 -14.51
N VAL A 271 -0.04 -4.93 -14.01
CA VAL A 271 0.35 -3.76 -14.80
C VAL A 271 1.38 -4.12 -15.88
N ARG A 272 2.47 -4.84 -15.52
CA ARG A 272 3.46 -5.30 -16.51
C ARG A 272 2.80 -6.16 -17.59
N HIS A 273 1.87 -7.03 -17.19
CA HIS A 273 1.15 -7.88 -18.13
C HIS A 273 0.24 -7.06 -19.06
N ALA A 274 -0.51 -6.10 -18.53
CA ALA A 274 -1.38 -5.22 -19.31
C ALA A 274 -0.59 -4.36 -20.29
N LEU A 275 0.47 -3.68 -19.81
CA LEU A 275 1.32 -2.82 -20.62
C LEU A 275 2.15 -3.60 -21.66
N GLY A 276 2.44 -4.89 -21.40
CA GLY A 276 3.36 -5.69 -22.23
C GLY A 276 4.79 -5.13 -22.22
N SER A 277 5.16 -4.43 -21.15
CA SER A 277 6.45 -3.77 -21.01
C SER A 277 6.97 -3.91 -19.59
N ALA A 278 8.27 -4.13 -19.44
CA ALA A 278 8.96 -4.13 -18.15
C ALA A 278 9.67 -2.79 -17.83
N ARG A 279 9.63 -1.82 -18.77
CA ARG A 279 10.32 -0.54 -18.61
C ARG A 279 9.77 0.27 -17.42
N PRO A 280 10.62 0.65 -16.44
CA PRO A 280 10.17 1.37 -15.23
C PRO A 280 9.41 2.66 -15.52
N LEU A 281 9.81 3.39 -16.57
CA LEU A 281 9.15 4.63 -17.01
C LEU A 281 7.65 4.44 -17.29
N TYR A 282 7.24 3.26 -17.74
CA TYR A 282 5.82 2.94 -17.99
C TYR A 282 5.21 2.18 -16.82
N VAL A 283 5.96 1.26 -16.22
CA VAL A 283 5.40 0.39 -15.18
C VAL A 283 5.09 1.18 -13.91
N LEU A 284 5.92 2.14 -13.50
CA LEU A 284 5.73 2.86 -12.26
C LEU A 284 4.44 3.73 -12.24
N PRO A 285 4.16 4.57 -13.25
CA PRO A 285 2.86 5.27 -13.33
C PRO A 285 1.69 4.30 -13.47
N GLY A 286 1.86 3.20 -14.21
CA GLY A 286 0.87 2.15 -14.31
C GLY A 286 0.57 1.49 -12.95
N CYS A 287 1.60 1.28 -12.12
CA CYS A 287 1.43 0.79 -10.74
C CYS A 287 0.63 1.77 -9.87
N ALA A 288 0.88 3.07 -10.01
CA ALA A 288 0.10 4.07 -9.28
C ALA A 288 -1.39 4.03 -9.68
N LEU A 289 -1.70 4.04 -10.97
CA LEU A 289 -3.07 3.95 -11.47
C LEU A 289 -3.73 2.61 -11.13
N GLY A 290 -3.05 1.51 -11.38
CA GLY A 290 -3.56 0.16 -11.12
C GLY A 290 -3.75 -0.11 -9.63
N GLY A 291 -2.83 0.36 -8.78
CA GLY A 291 -2.94 0.24 -7.32
C GLY A 291 -4.10 1.05 -6.75
N ALA A 292 -4.28 2.28 -7.24
CA ALA A 292 -5.42 3.12 -6.89
C ALA A 292 -6.75 2.45 -7.27
N ALA A 293 -6.88 1.97 -8.50
CA ALA A 293 -8.08 1.27 -8.97
C ALA A 293 -8.34 -0.01 -8.18
N PHE A 294 -7.30 -0.82 -7.90
CA PHE A 294 -7.43 -2.06 -7.15
C PHE A 294 -7.89 -1.82 -5.71
N CYS A 295 -7.31 -0.84 -5.01
CA CYS A 295 -7.73 -0.51 -3.65
C CYS A 295 -9.15 0.07 -3.60
N LEU A 296 -9.55 0.89 -4.56
CA LEU A 296 -10.94 1.37 -4.67
C LEU A 296 -11.93 0.23 -4.91
N LEU A 297 -11.56 -0.75 -5.74
CA LEU A 297 -12.38 -1.94 -5.94
C LEU A 297 -12.51 -2.75 -4.66
N CYS A 298 -11.39 -3.02 -3.99
CA CYS A 298 -11.40 -3.79 -2.73
C CYS A 298 -12.17 -3.05 -1.62
N ASP A 299 -12.03 -1.72 -1.51
CA ASP A 299 -12.78 -0.92 -0.54
C ASP A 299 -14.28 -0.94 -0.83
N LEU A 300 -14.67 -0.84 -2.09
CA LEU A 300 -16.07 -0.96 -2.48
C LEU A 300 -16.65 -2.31 -2.08
N ILE A 301 -15.93 -3.42 -2.31
CA ILE A 301 -16.34 -4.76 -1.92
C ILE A 301 -16.41 -4.87 -0.40
N ALA A 302 -15.39 -4.40 0.31
CA ALA A 302 -15.28 -4.49 1.77
C ALA A 302 -16.48 -3.88 2.49
N ARG A 303 -17.01 -2.75 2.00
CA ARG A 303 -18.11 -2.03 2.64
C ARG A 303 -19.50 -2.34 2.06
N SER A 304 -19.60 -3.02 0.92
CA SER A 304 -20.90 -3.26 0.26
C SER A 304 -21.37 -4.70 0.31
N LEU A 305 -20.45 -5.69 0.40
CA LEU A 305 -20.78 -7.10 0.25
C LEU A 305 -21.65 -7.63 1.40
N PHE A 306 -21.37 -7.18 2.64
CA PHE A 306 -22.10 -7.61 3.85
C PHE A 306 -22.64 -6.42 4.66
N ALA A 307 -23.00 -5.32 3.97
CA ALA A 307 -23.54 -4.16 4.66
C ALA A 307 -24.69 -4.53 5.62
N PRO A 308 -24.73 -3.99 6.85
CA PRO A 308 -23.93 -2.87 7.36
C PRO A 308 -22.54 -3.25 7.91
N THR A 309 -22.19 -4.54 7.98
CA THR A 309 -20.90 -5.01 8.49
C THR A 309 -19.82 -4.78 7.43
N GLU A 310 -18.77 -4.02 7.78
CA GLU A 310 -17.63 -3.81 6.90
C GLU A 310 -16.61 -4.94 7.06
N LEU A 311 -16.15 -5.49 5.92
CA LEU A 311 -15.03 -6.43 5.89
C LEU A 311 -13.69 -5.69 6.04
N SER A 312 -12.70 -6.38 6.59
CA SER A 312 -11.32 -5.88 6.60
C SER A 312 -10.79 -5.74 5.17
N ILE A 313 -10.17 -4.59 4.88
CA ILE A 313 -9.58 -4.37 3.55
C ILE A 313 -8.46 -5.36 3.26
N SER A 314 -7.68 -5.75 4.27
CA SER A 314 -6.60 -6.72 4.13
C SER A 314 -7.12 -8.11 3.74
N SER A 315 -8.26 -8.54 4.29
CA SER A 315 -8.90 -9.81 3.91
C SER A 315 -9.38 -9.78 2.46
N VAL A 316 -10.02 -8.70 2.04
CA VAL A 316 -10.49 -8.56 0.66
C VAL A 316 -9.31 -8.54 -0.31
N THR A 317 -8.26 -7.74 -0.03
CA THR A 317 -7.07 -7.70 -0.90
C THR A 317 -6.33 -9.04 -0.92
N ALA A 318 -6.35 -9.83 0.16
CA ALA A 318 -5.77 -11.17 0.21
C ALA A 318 -6.54 -12.16 -0.67
N VAL A 319 -7.87 -12.17 -0.59
CA VAL A 319 -8.74 -13.06 -1.39
C VAL A 319 -8.54 -12.83 -2.89
N PHE A 320 -8.39 -11.59 -3.33
CA PHE A 320 -8.15 -11.29 -4.74
C PHE A 320 -6.67 -11.34 -5.13
N GLY A 321 -5.77 -10.90 -4.25
CA GLY A 321 -4.34 -10.80 -4.54
C GLY A 321 -3.62 -12.14 -4.51
N ALA A 322 -3.92 -13.03 -3.56
CA ALA A 322 -3.23 -14.31 -3.44
C ALA A 322 -3.43 -15.23 -4.66
N PRO A 323 -4.64 -15.41 -5.22
CA PRO A 323 -4.82 -16.20 -6.44
C PRO A 323 -4.03 -15.64 -7.62
N ILE A 324 -3.94 -14.31 -7.76
CA ILE A 324 -3.15 -13.67 -8.81
C ILE A 324 -1.67 -14.05 -8.68
N VAL A 325 -1.14 -13.98 -7.46
CA VAL A 325 0.26 -14.33 -7.19
C VAL A 325 0.51 -15.83 -7.47
N ILE A 326 -0.36 -16.71 -7.02
CA ILE A 326 -0.27 -18.16 -7.28
C ILE A 326 -0.27 -18.44 -8.79
N TRP A 327 -1.22 -17.86 -9.52
CA TRP A 327 -1.31 -18.02 -10.97
C TRP A 327 -0.03 -17.56 -11.69
N LEU A 328 0.55 -16.45 -11.25
CA LEU A 328 1.79 -15.91 -11.81
C LEU A 328 2.97 -16.87 -11.59
N LEU A 329 3.10 -17.42 -10.36
CA LEU A 329 4.17 -18.35 -10.02
C LEU A 329 4.08 -19.64 -10.84
N VAL A 330 2.89 -20.22 -10.94
CA VAL A 330 2.65 -21.45 -11.75
C VAL A 330 3.00 -21.20 -13.21
N ARG A 331 2.53 -20.09 -13.79
CA ARG A 331 2.78 -19.77 -15.20
C ARG A 331 4.26 -19.50 -15.51
N ARG A 332 5.01 -18.96 -14.55
CA ARG A 332 6.46 -18.76 -14.70
C ARG A 332 7.20 -20.10 -14.72
N HIS A 333 6.88 -20.98 -13.78
CA HIS A 333 7.48 -22.31 -13.70
C HIS A 333 7.26 -23.14 -14.96
N SER A 334 6.03 -23.09 -15.52
CA SER A 334 5.70 -23.77 -16.78
C SER A 334 6.48 -23.26 -18.00
N ARG A 335 6.98 -22.00 -17.96
CA ARG A 335 7.83 -21.45 -19.03
C ARG A 335 9.30 -21.79 -18.87
N GLU A 336 9.78 -21.91 -17.64
CA GLU A 336 11.17 -22.27 -17.33
C GLU A 336 11.43 -23.79 -17.52
N GLY A 337 10.38 -24.62 -17.36
CA GLY A 337 10.45 -26.08 -17.63
C GLY A 337 10.22 -26.49 -19.09
N ALA A 338 9.93 -25.53 -19.97
CA ALA A 338 9.71 -25.76 -21.42
C ALA A 338 10.91 -25.35 -22.29
N VAL A 339 12.03 -24.95 -21.67
CA VAL A 339 13.35 -24.66 -22.27
C VAL A 339 14.34 -25.71 -21.80
#